data_f8ad5a1e187bd01c617267b4fb62e2b8
#
_entry.id   f8ad5a1e187bd01c617267b4fb62e2b8
#
_cell.length_a   1.000
_cell.length_b   1.000
_cell.length_c   1.000
_cell.angle_alpha   90.00
_cell.angle_beta   90.00
_cell.angle_gamma   90.00
#
_symmetry.space_group_name_H-M   'P 1'
#
loop_
_entity.id
_entity.type
_entity.pdbx_description
1 polymer ?
#
loop_
_entity_poly.entity_id
_entity_poly.type
_entity_poly.pdbx_seq_one_letter_code
_entity_poly.pdbx_strand_id
1 'polypeptide(L)'
;MRIVFMGTPDFAVPSLEGLIQAGHTVCGVFCQPDKPVGRHQNKLQAPPVKQAALAHGIPVFQPTKLRDGTALEQLEELAPELIVVAAYGRILPDDILNLPPMGCINVHSSLLPKYRGAAPINWAVI
;
A
#
# COMPACT_ATOMS: atom_id res chain seq x y z
N MET A 1 -5.77 -10.83 -11.02
CA MET A 1 -5.96 -9.38 -11.26
C MET A 1 -4.67 -8.66 -10.92
N ARG A 2 -4.28 -7.69 -11.72
CA ARG A 2 -3.11 -6.86 -11.43
C ARG A 2 -3.48 -5.76 -10.45
N ILE A 3 -2.82 -5.75 -9.30
CA ILE A 3 -3.13 -4.84 -8.20
C ILE A 3 -1.86 -4.07 -7.81
N VAL A 4 -2.00 -2.77 -7.59
CA VAL A 4 -1.02 -1.98 -6.85
C VAL A 4 -1.52 -1.84 -5.43
N PHE A 5 -0.67 -2.11 -4.45
CA PHE A 5 -0.99 -1.97 -3.05
C PHE A 5 -0.30 -0.72 -2.49
N MET A 6 -1.05 0.09 -1.76
CA MET A 6 -0.53 1.28 -1.09
C MET A 6 -0.78 1.18 0.40
N GLY A 7 0.28 1.06 1.18
CA GLY A 7 0.19 0.93 2.62
C GLY A 7 1.55 1.14 3.27
N THR A 8 1.56 1.35 4.57
CA THR A 8 2.79 1.71 5.29
C THR A 8 3.01 0.90 6.57
N PRO A 9 2.12 0.92 7.58
CA PRO A 9 2.40 0.33 8.88
C PRO A 9 2.21 -1.18 8.91
N ASP A 10 2.59 -1.78 10.03
CA ASP A 10 2.54 -3.22 10.24
C ASP A 10 1.12 -3.79 10.11
N PHE A 11 0.11 -3.08 10.58
CA PHE A 11 -1.26 -3.56 10.49
C PHE A 11 -1.82 -3.58 9.06
N ALA A 12 -1.12 -2.98 8.10
CA ALA A 12 -1.47 -3.08 6.68
C ALA A 12 -0.88 -4.34 6.02
N VAL A 13 0.13 -4.95 6.62
CA VAL A 13 0.81 -6.13 6.05
C VAL A 13 -0.14 -7.31 5.82
N PRO A 14 -1.07 -7.66 6.75
CA PRO A 14 -2.00 -8.75 6.48
C PRO A 14 -2.86 -8.56 5.23
N SER A 15 -3.23 -7.31 4.91
CA SER A 15 -3.98 -7.03 3.69
C SER A 15 -3.15 -7.33 2.44
N LEU A 16 -1.88 -6.93 2.43
CA LEU A 16 -0.97 -7.26 1.33
C LEU A 16 -0.80 -8.77 1.18
N GLU A 17 -0.52 -9.46 2.29
CA GLU A 17 -0.34 -10.90 2.27
C GLU A 17 -1.61 -11.62 1.80
N GLY A 18 -2.78 -11.14 2.22
CA GLY A 18 -4.05 -11.71 1.80
C GLY A 18 -4.27 -11.61 0.29
N LEU A 19 -3.90 -10.49 -0.32
CA LEU A 19 -3.99 -10.33 -1.76
C LEU A 19 -3.08 -11.30 -2.51
N ILE A 20 -1.86 -11.48 -2.01
CA ILE A 20 -0.91 -12.42 -2.61
C ILE A 20 -1.43 -13.85 -2.49
N GLN A 21 -1.91 -14.24 -1.31
CA GLN A 21 -2.42 -15.58 -1.06
C GLN A 21 -3.68 -15.88 -1.87
N ALA A 22 -4.48 -14.87 -2.18
CA ALA A 22 -5.67 -15.03 -3.01
C ALA A 22 -5.34 -15.22 -4.50
N GLY A 23 -4.07 -15.16 -4.87
CA GLY A 23 -3.64 -15.40 -6.25
C GLY A 23 -3.60 -14.16 -7.12
N HIS A 24 -3.75 -12.97 -6.55
CA HIS A 24 -3.63 -11.72 -7.31
C HIS A 24 -2.17 -11.40 -7.60
N THR A 25 -1.93 -10.74 -8.72
CA THR A 25 -0.60 -10.23 -9.04
C THR A 25 -0.44 -8.84 -8.44
N VAL A 26 0.28 -8.74 -7.33
CA VAL A 26 0.65 -7.44 -6.78
C VAL A 26 1.86 -6.95 -7.54
N CYS A 27 1.65 -6.07 -8.50
CA CYS A 27 2.68 -5.63 -9.43
C CYS A 27 3.56 -4.51 -8.89
N GLY A 28 3.13 -3.86 -7.81
CA GLY A 28 3.92 -2.81 -7.16
C GLY A 28 3.32 -2.46 -5.81
N VAL A 29 4.17 -1.96 -4.93
CA VAL A 29 3.79 -1.49 -3.60
C VAL A 29 4.28 -0.07 -3.42
N PHE A 30 3.38 0.81 -3.01
CA PHE A 30 3.71 2.19 -2.65
C PHE A 30 3.60 2.32 -1.14
N CYS A 31 4.61 2.88 -0.51
CA CYS A 31 4.60 3.17 0.92
C CYS A 31 5.30 4.50 1.19
N GLN A 32 5.21 4.96 2.43
CA GLN A 32 5.88 6.19 2.83
C GLN A 32 7.40 5.98 2.86
N PRO A 33 8.18 7.06 2.76
CA PRO A 33 9.63 6.95 2.85
C PRO A 33 10.09 6.33 4.17
N ASP A 34 11.29 5.73 4.15
CA ASP A 34 11.91 5.22 5.35
C ASP A 34 12.02 6.31 6.41
N LYS A 35 11.85 5.94 7.67
CA LYS A 35 11.87 6.88 8.79
C LYS A 35 13.19 6.84 9.53
N PRO A 36 13.71 8.01 9.96
CA PRO A 36 14.83 8.04 10.88
C PRO A 36 14.43 7.41 12.21
N VAL A 37 15.27 6.52 12.72
CA VAL A 37 15.06 5.86 14.00
C VAL A 37 16.37 5.82 14.78
N GLY A 38 16.27 5.43 16.06
CA GLY A 38 17.41 5.35 16.93
C GLY A 38 17.58 6.62 17.75
N ARG A 39 18.53 6.56 18.69
CA ARG A 39 18.73 7.61 19.70
C ARG A 39 19.04 8.98 19.09
N HIS A 40 19.80 8.99 17.98
CA HIS A 40 20.19 10.22 17.29
C HIS A 40 19.52 10.35 15.92
N GLN A 41 18.55 9.50 15.61
CA GLN A 41 17.85 9.47 14.33
C GLN A 41 18.82 9.37 13.14
N ASN A 42 19.89 8.63 13.31
CA ASN A 42 20.93 8.45 12.29
C ASN A 42 20.78 7.13 11.51
N LYS A 43 19.74 6.36 11.78
CA LYS A 43 19.42 5.12 11.06
C LYS A 43 18.08 5.28 10.39
N LEU A 44 17.94 4.65 9.21
CA LEU A 44 16.68 4.61 8.49
C LEU A 44 16.03 3.24 8.68
N GLN A 45 14.73 3.23 8.94
CA GLN A 45 13.96 2.01 9.05
C GLN A 45 12.91 1.98 7.96
N ALA A 46 12.90 0.88 7.19
CA ALA A 46 11.90 0.66 6.17
C ALA A 46 10.53 0.40 6.81
N PRO A 47 9.44 0.94 6.23
CA PRO A 47 8.10 0.59 6.68
C PRO A 47 7.86 -0.91 6.63
N PRO A 48 7.03 -1.46 7.53
CA PRO A 48 6.71 -2.89 7.52
C PRO A 48 6.17 -3.40 6.19
N VAL A 49 5.34 -2.61 5.51
CA VAL A 49 4.82 -2.99 4.19
C VAL A 49 5.95 -3.11 3.17
N LYS A 50 6.94 -2.22 3.20
CA LYS A 50 8.11 -2.33 2.33
C LYS A 50 8.85 -3.64 2.58
N GLN A 51 9.07 -3.97 3.84
CA GLN A 51 9.77 -5.20 4.21
C GLN A 51 9.04 -6.43 3.68
N ALA A 52 7.71 -6.46 3.82
CA ALA A 52 6.90 -7.56 3.30
C ALA A 52 6.96 -7.65 1.78
N ALA A 53 6.87 -6.51 1.10
CA ALA A 53 6.94 -6.46 -0.37
C ALA A 53 8.28 -6.98 -0.88
N LEU A 54 9.37 -6.57 -0.26
CA LEU A 54 10.71 -7.03 -0.64
C LEU A 54 10.87 -8.54 -0.44
N ALA A 55 10.29 -9.08 0.62
CA ALA A 55 10.32 -10.52 0.88
C ALA A 55 9.62 -11.31 -0.21
N HIS A 56 8.64 -10.73 -0.89
CA HIS A 56 7.94 -11.34 -2.01
C HIS A 56 8.49 -10.94 -3.38
N GLY A 57 9.57 -10.17 -3.42
CA GLY A 57 10.16 -9.72 -4.69
C GLY A 57 9.32 -8.68 -5.44
N ILE A 58 8.45 -7.96 -4.74
CA ILE A 58 7.57 -6.97 -5.35
C ILE A 58 8.29 -5.61 -5.41
N PRO A 59 8.25 -4.89 -6.55
CA PRO A 59 8.83 -3.55 -6.64
C PRO A 59 8.19 -2.59 -5.65
N VAL A 60 9.02 -1.77 -4.99
CA VAL A 60 8.58 -0.81 -3.97
C VAL A 60 8.88 0.60 -4.44
N PHE A 61 7.89 1.48 -4.27
CA PHE A 61 7.98 2.89 -4.62
C PHE A 61 7.67 3.72 -3.38
N GLN A 62 8.50 4.73 -3.14
CA GLN A 62 8.39 5.57 -1.95
C GLN A 62 8.41 7.07 -2.33
N PRO A 63 7.45 7.52 -3.16
CA PRO A 63 7.45 8.92 -3.58
C PRO A 63 7.21 9.86 -2.41
N THR A 64 7.93 10.96 -2.40
CA THR A 64 7.73 12.02 -1.40
C THR A 64 6.59 12.95 -1.77
N LYS A 65 6.25 13.00 -3.06
CA LYS A 65 5.15 13.83 -3.59
C LYS A 65 4.32 13.01 -4.56
N LEU A 66 3.00 13.22 -4.51
CA LEU A 66 2.08 12.52 -5.40
C LEU A 66 1.55 13.41 -6.53
N ARG A 67 1.80 14.73 -6.46
CA ARG A 67 1.23 15.69 -7.40
C ARG A 67 2.21 16.20 -8.44
N ASP A 68 3.45 15.71 -8.44
CA ASP A 68 4.48 16.15 -9.39
C ASP A 68 4.53 15.30 -10.67
N GLY A 69 3.68 14.29 -10.77
CA GLY A 69 3.62 13.40 -11.93
C GLY A 69 4.48 12.16 -11.85
N THR A 70 5.44 12.09 -10.94
CA THR A 70 6.35 10.94 -10.83
C THR A 70 5.59 9.66 -10.44
N ALA A 71 4.76 9.74 -9.40
CA ALA A 71 3.99 8.58 -8.97
C ALA A 71 3.00 8.14 -10.05
N LEU A 72 2.37 9.08 -10.73
CA LEU A 72 1.45 8.76 -11.82
C LEU A 72 2.15 8.02 -12.95
N GLU A 73 3.35 8.46 -13.34
CA GLU A 73 4.13 7.77 -14.37
C GLU A 73 4.47 6.34 -13.96
N GLN A 74 4.89 6.16 -12.71
CA GLN A 74 5.20 4.83 -12.18
C GLN A 74 3.97 3.93 -12.23
N LEU A 75 2.81 4.46 -11.85
CA LEU A 75 1.55 3.71 -11.89
C LEU A 75 1.13 3.38 -13.32
N GLU A 76 1.32 4.31 -14.25
CA GLU A 76 1.01 4.05 -15.65
C GLU A 76 1.84 2.89 -16.21
N GLU A 77 3.12 2.84 -15.87
CA GLU A 77 3.99 1.73 -16.29
C GLU A 77 3.57 0.40 -15.68
N LEU A 78 3.13 0.40 -14.42
CA LEU A 78 2.66 -0.81 -13.75
C LEU A 78 1.33 -1.30 -14.32
N ALA A 79 0.53 -0.41 -14.86
CA ALA A 79 -0.77 -0.70 -15.46
C ALA A 79 -1.68 -1.54 -14.55
N PRO A 80 -1.98 -1.09 -13.32
CA PRO A 80 -2.83 -1.86 -12.44
C PRO A 80 -4.29 -1.81 -12.90
N GLU A 81 -5.01 -2.90 -12.67
CA GLU A 81 -6.46 -2.94 -12.86
C GLU A 81 -7.18 -2.31 -11.67
N LEU A 82 -6.57 -2.39 -10.48
CA LEU A 82 -7.13 -1.93 -9.23
C LEU A 82 -6.01 -1.43 -8.32
N ILE A 83 -6.27 -0.38 -7.56
CA ILE A 83 -5.39 0.04 -6.47
C ILE A 83 -6.08 -0.27 -5.14
N VAL A 84 -5.38 -0.98 -4.26
CA VAL A 84 -5.85 -1.27 -2.90
C VAL A 84 -5.05 -0.43 -1.93
N VAL A 85 -5.74 0.39 -1.14
CA VAL A 85 -5.12 1.29 -0.17
C VAL A 85 -5.43 0.79 1.24
N ALA A 86 -4.40 0.64 2.06
CA ALA A 86 -4.54 0.23 3.46
C ALA A 86 -3.55 1.03 4.29
N ALA A 87 -3.99 2.13 4.87
CA ALA A 87 -3.17 3.01 5.70
C ALA A 87 -1.91 3.49 4.97
N TYR A 88 -2.09 4.06 3.79
CA TYR A 88 -0.97 4.60 3.04
C TYR A 88 -0.37 5.84 3.71
N GLY A 89 -1.20 6.69 4.30
CA GLY A 89 -0.76 7.89 5.00
C GLY A 89 -0.76 9.16 4.15
N ARG A 90 -1.34 9.10 2.96
CA ARG A 90 -1.49 10.25 2.08
C ARG A 90 -2.82 10.20 1.35
N ILE A 91 -3.33 11.38 1.02
CA ILE A 91 -4.51 11.52 0.17
C ILE A 91 -4.07 11.37 -1.28
N LEU A 92 -4.76 10.50 -2.02
CA LEU A 92 -4.46 10.30 -3.44
C LEU A 92 -5.12 11.39 -4.28
N PRO A 93 -4.37 12.03 -5.20
CA PRO A 93 -4.96 12.99 -6.12
C PRO A 93 -5.85 12.29 -7.15
N ASP A 94 -6.73 13.06 -7.78
CA ASP A 94 -7.75 12.53 -8.69
C ASP A 94 -7.16 11.78 -9.88
N ASP A 95 -6.03 12.22 -10.43
CA ASP A 95 -5.39 11.55 -11.55
C ASP A 95 -4.95 10.13 -11.20
N ILE A 96 -4.52 9.92 -9.97
CA ILE A 96 -4.17 8.57 -9.49
C ILE A 96 -5.43 7.77 -9.21
N LEU A 97 -6.43 8.39 -8.57
CA LEU A 97 -7.69 7.70 -8.26
C LEU A 97 -8.41 7.19 -9.51
N ASN A 98 -8.30 7.93 -10.61
CA ASN A 98 -8.99 7.62 -11.85
C ASN A 98 -8.18 6.76 -12.82
N LEU A 99 -6.92 6.45 -12.49
CA LEU A 99 -6.05 5.71 -13.40
C LEU A 99 -6.48 4.26 -13.60
N PRO A 100 -6.70 3.47 -12.52
CA PRO A 100 -7.05 2.07 -12.74
C PRO A 100 -8.48 1.92 -13.23
N PRO A 101 -8.74 1.03 -14.19
CA PRO A 101 -10.09 0.87 -14.72
C PRO A 101 -11.10 0.41 -13.68
N MET A 102 -10.69 -0.32 -12.66
CA MET A 102 -11.56 -0.74 -11.57
C MET A 102 -11.52 0.19 -10.36
N GLY A 103 -10.75 1.27 -10.44
CA GLY A 103 -10.70 2.29 -9.41
C GLY A 103 -9.78 1.96 -8.25
N CYS A 104 -10.02 2.64 -7.14
CA CYS A 104 -9.27 2.47 -5.90
C CYS A 104 -10.22 2.08 -4.79
N ILE A 105 -9.81 1.14 -3.96
CA ILE A 105 -10.58 0.77 -2.76
C ILE A 105 -9.69 0.94 -1.53
N ASN A 106 -10.31 1.36 -0.44
CA ASN A 106 -9.62 1.51 0.83
C ASN A 106 -10.05 0.39 1.78
N VAL A 107 -9.05 -0.30 2.33
CA VAL A 107 -9.29 -1.38 3.27
C VAL A 107 -9.15 -0.82 4.68
N HIS A 108 -10.21 -0.95 5.46
CA HIS A 108 -10.20 -0.56 6.87
C HIS A 108 -10.18 -1.82 7.73
N SER A 109 -9.16 -1.92 8.60
CA SER A 109 -9.08 -3.02 9.55
C SER A 109 -9.63 -2.56 10.89
N SER A 110 -10.62 -3.29 11.40
CA SER A 110 -11.16 -3.00 12.71
C SER A 110 -10.30 -3.67 13.79
N LEU A 111 -9.90 -2.90 14.79
CA LEU A 111 -9.07 -3.38 15.89
C LEU A 111 -9.89 -3.63 17.15
N LEU A 112 -11.16 -3.98 17.01
CA LEU A 112 -12.01 -4.24 18.16
C LEU A 112 -11.51 -5.48 18.91
N PRO A 113 -11.12 -5.35 20.18
CA PRO A 113 -10.48 -6.47 20.91
C PRO A 113 -11.41 -7.64 21.19
N LYS A 114 -12.72 -7.44 21.09
CA LYS A 114 -13.69 -8.52 21.29
C LYS A 114 -13.74 -9.51 20.13
N TYR A 115 -13.16 -9.16 18.97
CA TYR A 115 -13.09 -10.08 17.85
C TYR A 115 -11.83 -10.93 17.97
N ARG A 116 -12.02 -12.22 17.96
CA ARG A 116 -10.92 -13.19 18.02
C ARG A 116 -10.68 -13.74 16.63
N GLY A 117 -9.41 -13.93 16.30
CA GLY A 117 -9.01 -14.35 14.98
C GLY A 117 -8.73 -13.16 14.09
N ALA A 118 -9.06 -13.25 12.82
CA ALA A 118 -8.82 -12.16 11.88
C ALA A 118 -9.71 -10.96 12.22
N ALA A 119 -9.11 -9.77 12.26
CA ALA A 119 -9.87 -8.53 12.42
C ALA A 119 -10.82 -8.35 11.23
N PRO A 120 -12.04 -7.84 11.45
CA PRO A 120 -12.93 -7.56 10.33
C PRO A 120 -12.30 -6.50 9.41
N ILE A 121 -12.41 -6.74 8.11
CA ILE A 121 -11.92 -5.82 7.09
C ILE A 121 -13.10 -5.22 6.38
N ASN A 122 -13.18 -3.90 6.40
CA ASN A 122 -14.21 -3.16 5.69
C ASN A 122 -13.61 -2.55 4.42
N TRP A 123 -14.30 -2.74 3.31
CA TRP A 123 -13.88 -2.22 2.02
C TRP A 123 -14.72 -1.00 1.66
N ALA A 124 -14.06 0.05 1.24
CA ALA A 124 -14.73 1.27 0.82
C ALA A 124 -14.09 1.77 -0.48
N VAL A 125 -14.94 2.18 -1.41
CA VAL A 125 -14.48 2.83 -2.66
C VAL A 125 -14.06 4.25 -2.31
N ILE A 126 -12.91 4.63 -2.80
CA ILE A 126 -12.37 5.96 -2.61
C ILE A 126 -12.89 6.91 -3.68
#